data_6b3cba96083a453003f62daedc327742
#
_entry.id   6b3cba96083a453003f62daedc327742
#
_cell.length_a   1.000
_cell.length_b   1.000
_cell.length_c   1.000
_cell.angle_alpha   90.00
_cell.angle_beta   90.00
_cell.angle_gamma   90.00
#
_symmetry.space_group_name_H-M   'P 1'
#
loop_
_entity.id
_entity.type
_entity.pdbx_description
1 polymer ?
#
loop_
_entity_poly.entity_id
_entity_poly.type
_entity_poly.pdbx_seq_one_letter_code
_entity_poly.pdbx_strand_id
1 'polypeptide(L)'
;MEAVIAEVGFSGSFQDFLDFLRNDPRFYAETPEALLKEAAWIAKRMDAKLPALFKTLPRLPYGVEPVPDHMAPKYTSGRYVGPPQNSTRPGIYWVNTYDLKSRPLYNLEALTLHEAVPGHHLQIALNRELEDLPDFRRFSYISAFGEGWGLYSEYLGLEAGFYTDPYSNFGRLTYEMWRACRLVV
;
A
#
# COMPACT_ATOMS: atom_id res chain seq x y z
N MET A 1 16.62 -5.14 -7.59
CA MET A 1 16.21 -4.33 -8.76
C MET A 1 16.78 -4.86 -10.06
N GLU A 2 18.09 -5.06 -10.19
CA GLU A 2 18.72 -5.60 -11.43
C GLU A 2 18.12 -6.95 -11.88
N ALA A 3 17.82 -7.85 -10.95
CA ALA A 3 17.18 -9.12 -11.27
C ALA A 3 15.81 -8.93 -11.94
N VAL A 4 15.03 -7.94 -11.51
CA VAL A 4 13.72 -7.62 -12.13
C VAL A 4 13.92 -7.06 -13.53
N ILE A 5 14.93 -6.20 -13.73
CA ILE A 5 15.25 -5.66 -15.07
C ILE A 5 15.59 -6.79 -16.04
N ALA A 6 16.38 -7.77 -15.58
CA ALA A 6 16.70 -8.95 -16.36
C ALA A 6 15.47 -9.83 -16.66
N GLU A 7 14.59 -10.00 -15.65
CA GLU A 7 13.36 -10.79 -15.76
C GLU A 7 12.40 -10.24 -16.83
N VAL A 8 12.26 -8.90 -16.91
CA VAL A 8 11.42 -8.25 -17.93
C VAL A 8 12.09 -8.13 -19.30
N GLY A 9 13.35 -8.57 -19.42
CA GLY A 9 14.10 -8.55 -20.69
C GLY A 9 14.41 -7.13 -21.18
N PHE A 10 14.52 -6.15 -20.28
CA PHE A 10 14.84 -4.78 -20.68
C PHE A 10 16.30 -4.64 -21.06
N SER A 11 16.57 -4.05 -22.25
CA SER A 11 17.91 -3.78 -22.76
C SER A 11 18.24 -2.30 -22.57
N GLY A 12 19.20 -2.00 -21.70
CA GLY A 12 19.63 -0.64 -21.40
C GLY A 12 20.26 -0.53 -20.02
N SER A 13 20.70 0.64 -19.64
CA SER A 13 21.21 0.92 -18.30
C SER A 13 20.07 0.97 -17.27
N PHE A 14 20.42 0.96 -15.98
CA PHE A 14 19.46 1.17 -14.91
C PHE A 14 18.73 2.51 -15.05
N GLN A 15 19.43 3.56 -15.49
CA GLN A 15 18.81 4.87 -15.72
C GLN A 15 17.81 4.82 -16.89
N ASP A 16 18.13 4.12 -17.97
CA ASP A 16 17.21 3.96 -19.10
C ASP A 16 15.93 3.21 -18.67
N PHE A 17 16.08 2.23 -17.78
CA PHE A 17 14.91 1.53 -17.21
C PHE A 17 14.03 2.45 -16.36
N LEU A 18 14.62 3.30 -15.53
CA LEU A 18 13.86 4.27 -14.74
C LEU A 18 13.14 5.27 -15.65
N ASP A 19 13.78 5.73 -16.73
CA ASP A 19 13.18 6.65 -17.67
C ASP A 19 12.06 5.98 -18.49
N PHE A 20 12.23 4.71 -18.84
CA PHE A 20 11.16 3.91 -19.42
C PHE A 20 9.95 3.81 -18.47
N LEU A 21 10.14 3.46 -17.20
CA LEU A 21 9.05 3.37 -16.22
C LEU A 21 8.31 4.71 -16.04
N ARG A 22 9.02 5.83 -16.10
CA ARG A 22 8.44 7.17 -15.92
C ARG A 22 7.66 7.66 -17.13
N ASN A 23 8.02 7.21 -18.32
CA ASN A 23 7.50 7.79 -19.57
C ASN A 23 6.51 6.87 -20.30
N ASP A 24 6.51 5.57 -20.05
CA ASP A 24 5.59 4.66 -20.71
C ASP A 24 4.17 4.79 -20.10
N PRO A 25 3.17 5.18 -20.91
CA PRO A 25 1.81 5.43 -20.42
C PRO A 25 1.13 4.19 -19.83
N ARG A 26 1.57 2.97 -20.16
CA ARG A 26 0.99 1.73 -19.61
C ARG A 26 1.09 1.63 -18.09
N PHE A 27 2.01 2.39 -17.49
CA PHE A 27 2.21 2.40 -16.04
C PHE A 27 1.36 3.43 -15.30
N TYR A 28 0.45 4.11 -15.99
CA TYR A 28 -0.37 5.16 -15.41
C TYR A 28 -1.84 4.95 -15.74
N ALA A 29 -2.68 5.22 -14.76
CA ALA A 29 -4.12 5.21 -14.98
C ALA A 29 -4.53 6.41 -15.87
N GLU A 30 -5.48 6.19 -16.76
CA GLU A 30 -5.97 7.24 -17.64
C GLU A 30 -6.92 8.22 -16.92
N THR A 31 -7.59 7.75 -15.86
CA THR A 31 -8.55 8.55 -15.10
C THR A 31 -8.42 8.30 -13.59
N PRO A 32 -8.81 9.28 -12.74
CA PRO A 32 -8.89 9.10 -11.30
C PRO A 32 -9.71 7.88 -10.89
N GLU A 33 -10.80 7.64 -11.58
CA GLU A 33 -11.69 6.50 -11.34
C GLU A 33 -11.00 5.17 -11.66
N ALA A 34 -10.22 5.10 -12.73
CA ALA A 34 -9.46 3.91 -13.11
C ALA A 34 -8.42 3.56 -12.04
N LEU A 35 -7.67 4.56 -11.52
CA LEU A 35 -6.72 4.36 -10.43
C LEU A 35 -7.41 3.85 -9.16
N LEU A 36 -8.56 4.42 -8.81
CA LEU A 36 -9.33 4.02 -7.62
C LEU A 36 -9.88 2.59 -7.75
N LYS A 37 -10.39 2.23 -8.93
CA LYS A 37 -10.85 0.86 -9.22
C LYS A 37 -9.71 -0.14 -9.13
N GLU A 38 -8.54 0.19 -9.64
CA GLU A 38 -7.38 -0.69 -9.56
C GLU A 38 -6.94 -0.91 -8.10
N ALA A 39 -6.87 0.16 -7.31
CA ALA A 39 -6.57 0.05 -5.87
C ALA A 39 -7.59 -0.83 -5.13
N ALA A 40 -8.88 -0.65 -5.40
CA ALA A 40 -9.93 -1.47 -4.81
C ALA A 40 -9.85 -2.94 -5.26
N TRP A 41 -9.51 -3.20 -6.51
CA TRP A 41 -9.29 -4.54 -7.03
C TRP A 41 -8.10 -5.24 -6.38
N ILE A 42 -6.96 -4.54 -6.25
CA ILE A 42 -5.78 -5.04 -5.55
C ILE A 42 -6.14 -5.39 -4.09
N ALA A 43 -6.80 -4.48 -3.38
CA ALA A 43 -7.26 -4.69 -2.02
C ALA A 43 -8.14 -5.95 -1.90
N LYS A 44 -9.09 -6.12 -2.82
CA LYS A 44 -9.99 -7.29 -2.82
C LYS A 44 -9.28 -8.61 -3.15
N ARG A 45 -8.30 -8.59 -4.03
CA ARG A 45 -7.44 -9.76 -4.29
C ARG A 45 -6.66 -10.18 -3.04
N MET A 46 -6.17 -9.19 -2.27
CA MET A 46 -5.42 -9.48 -1.04
C MET A 46 -6.32 -9.97 0.09
N ASP A 47 -7.55 -9.45 0.22
CA ASP A 47 -8.56 -9.97 1.15
C ASP A 47 -8.71 -11.50 1.03
N ALA A 48 -8.74 -12.01 -0.20
CA ALA A 48 -8.89 -13.44 -0.45
C ALA A 48 -7.68 -14.29 0.01
N LYS A 49 -6.52 -13.68 0.19
CA LYS A 49 -5.31 -14.37 0.68
C LYS A 49 -5.16 -14.34 2.19
N LEU A 50 -5.83 -13.41 2.88
CA LEU A 50 -5.68 -13.22 4.33
C LEU A 50 -5.95 -14.48 5.15
N PRO A 51 -6.98 -15.32 4.87
CA PRO A 51 -7.24 -16.51 5.68
C PRO A 51 -6.12 -17.56 5.65
N ALA A 52 -5.28 -17.57 4.61
CA ALA A 52 -4.12 -18.44 4.53
C ALA A 52 -2.92 -17.91 5.33
N LEU A 53 -2.87 -16.60 5.60
CA LEU A 53 -1.77 -15.93 6.27
C LEU A 53 -2.03 -15.72 7.76
N PHE A 54 -3.29 -15.49 8.15
CA PHE A 54 -3.67 -15.08 9.51
C PHE A 54 -4.81 -15.93 10.04
N LYS A 55 -4.67 -16.39 11.28
CA LYS A 55 -5.72 -17.14 12.01
C LYS A 55 -6.90 -16.26 12.42
N THR A 56 -6.63 -14.99 12.70
CA THR A 56 -7.62 -14.03 13.15
C THR A 56 -7.67 -12.87 12.18
N LEU A 57 -8.86 -12.54 11.72
CA LEU A 57 -9.12 -11.40 10.85
C LEU A 57 -9.97 -10.37 11.58
N PRO A 58 -9.79 -9.06 11.30
CA PRO A 58 -10.56 -8.03 11.96
C PRO A 58 -12.05 -8.10 11.57
N ARG A 59 -12.93 -7.80 12.51
CA ARG A 59 -14.36 -7.63 12.25
C ARG A 59 -14.69 -6.32 11.55
N LEU A 60 -13.84 -5.30 11.77
CA LEU A 60 -14.01 -4.00 11.16
C LEU A 60 -13.73 -4.08 9.65
N PRO A 61 -14.69 -3.74 8.78
CA PRO A 61 -14.42 -3.62 7.35
C PRO A 61 -13.64 -2.34 7.03
N TYR A 62 -13.18 -2.24 5.77
CA TYR A 62 -12.62 -1.00 5.23
C TYR A 62 -13.18 -0.71 3.84
N GLY A 63 -13.12 0.56 3.45
CA GLY A 63 -13.41 1.04 2.11
C GLY A 63 -12.16 1.58 1.43
N VAL A 64 -12.24 1.77 0.11
CA VAL A 64 -11.23 2.45 -0.70
C VAL A 64 -11.85 3.70 -1.28
N GLU A 65 -11.32 4.87 -0.95
CA GLU A 65 -11.88 6.17 -1.32
C GLU A 65 -10.78 7.11 -1.84
N PRO A 66 -11.10 8.09 -2.67
CA PRO A 66 -10.12 9.10 -3.06
C PRO A 66 -9.79 10.00 -1.87
N VAL A 67 -8.56 10.51 -1.84
CA VAL A 67 -8.21 11.63 -0.92
C VAL A 67 -9.13 12.81 -1.24
N PRO A 68 -9.71 13.49 -0.22
CA PRO A 68 -10.55 14.68 -0.45
C PRO A 68 -9.84 15.74 -1.28
N ASP A 69 -10.54 16.32 -2.27
CA ASP A 69 -9.96 17.22 -3.29
C ASP A 69 -9.19 18.39 -2.70
N HIS A 70 -9.67 18.97 -1.60
CA HIS A 70 -9.02 20.11 -0.95
C HIS A 70 -7.66 19.77 -0.31
N MET A 71 -7.39 18.48 -0.06
CA MET A 71 -6.14 18.00 0.51
C MET A 71 -5.22 17.38 -0.55
N ALA A 72 -5.79 16.76 -1.57
CA ALA A 72 -5.11 15.92 -2.55
C ALA A 72 -3.85 16.54 -3.17
N PRO A 73 -3.80 17.85 -3.54
CA PRO A 73 -2.62 18.46 -4.16
C PRO A 73 -1.34 18.42 -3.31
N LYS A 74 -1.49 18.39 -1.97
CA LYS A 74 -0.36 18.38 -1.02
C LYS A 74 -0.30 17.11 -0.17
N TYR A 75 -1.03 16.08 -0.56
CA TYR A 75 -1.14 14.84 0.19
C TYR A 75 -0.23 13.75 -0.38
N THR A 76 0.12 12.77 0.46
CA THR A 76 0.86 11.57 0.04
C THR A 76 0.09 10.70 -0.95
N SER A 77 0.72 9.67 -1.49
CA SER A 77 0.12 8.76 -2.50
C SER A 77 -1.10 7.99 -1.99
N GLY A 78 -1.12 7.66 -0.72
CA GLY A 78 -2.24 7.02 -0.05
C GLY A 78 -2.06 7.05 1.46
N ARG A 79 -3.11 6.70 2.19
CA ARG A 79 -3.07 6.59 3.64
C ARG A 79 -4.26 5.79 4.16
N TYR A 80 -4.02 4.95 5.16
CA TYR A 80 -5.10 4.39 5.95
C TYR A 80 -5.61 5.38 7.00
N VAL A 81 -6.93 5.53 7.06
CA VAL A 81 -7.63 6.34 8.06
C VAL A 81 -8.54 5.44 8.86
N GLY A 82 -8.17 5.19 10.11
CA GLY A 82 -9.02 4.42 11.03
C GLY A 82 -10.27 5.20 11.45
N PRO A 83 -11.38 4.53 11.76
CA PRO A 83 -12.57 5.21 12.26
C PRO A 83 -12.30 5.83 13.63
N PRO A 84 -13.06 6.85 14.05
CA PRO A 84 -13.06 7.34 15.42
C PRO A 84 -13.38 6.21 16.42
N GLN A 85 -12.99 6.41 17.67
CA GLN A 85 -13.34 5.49 18.75
C GLN A 85 -14.87 5.43 18.91
N ASN A 86 -15.41 4.23 19.12
CA ASN A 86 -16.86 3.99 19.26
C ASN A 86 -17.69 4.37 18.02
N SER A 87 -17.07 4.44 16.85
CA SER A 87 -17.75 4.69 15.58
C SER A 87 -18.15 3.39 14.90
N THR A 88 -19.28 3.42 14.20
CA THR A 88 -19.74 2.35 13.29
C THR A 88 -19.18 2.51 11.87
N ARG A 89 -18.38 3.55 11.62
CA ARG A 89 -17.76 3.78 10.31
C ARG A 89 -16.70 2.73 10.04
N PRO A 90 -16.49 2.33 8.77
CA PRO A 90 -15.36 1.48 8.39
C PRO A 90 -14.02 2.22 8.50
N GLY A 91 -12.93 1.48 8.44
CA GLY A 91 -11.64 2.05 8.08
C GLY A 91 -11.64 2.49 6.62
N ILE A 92 -10.80 3.46 6.26
CA ILE A 92 -10.71 3.94 4.87
C ILE A 92 -9.27 3.91 4.41
N TYR A 93 -9.03 3.25 3.30
CA TYR A 93 -7.80 3.41 2.52
C TYR A 93 -8.01 4.55 1.53
N TRP A 94 -7.42 5.70 1.81
CA TRP A 94 -7.40 6.83 0.88
C TRP A 94 -6.35 6.64 -0.20
N VAL A 95 -6.75 6.79 -1.45
CA VAL A 95 -5.88 6.77 -2.64
C VAL A 95 -5.84 8.18 -3.22
N ASN A 96 -4.66 8.74 -3.39
CA ASN A 96 -4.53 10.06 -3.98
C ASN A 96 -4.64 9.99 -5.51
N THR A 97 -5.75 10.46 -6.02
CA THR A 97 -6.06 10.48 -7.47
C THR A 97 -5.70 11.81 -8.16
N TYR A 98 -5.13 12.75 -7.42
CA TYR A 98 -4.60 14.00 -7.97
C TYR A 98 -3.25 13.76 -8.64
N ASP A 99 -3.02 14.34 -9.82
CA ASP A 99 -1.78 14.18 -10.59
C ASP A 99 -1.41 12.71 -10.86
N LEU A 100 -2.14 12.08 -11.77
CA LEU A 100 -1.98 10.66 -12.10
C LEU A 100 -0.58 10.30 -12.60
N LYS A 101 0.15 11.26 -13.21
CA LYS A 101 1.53 11.05 -13.69
C LYS A 101 2.52 10.83 -12.55
N SER A 102 2.19 11.24 -11.34
CA SER A 102 3.00 10.94 -10.14
C SER A 102 2.52 9.69 -9.39
N ARG A 103 1.58 8.92 -9.96
CA ARG A 103 0.95 7.73 -9.34
C ARG A 103 1.10 6.49 -10.23
N PRO A 104 2.33 5.97 -10.40
CA PRO A 104 2.53 4.81 -11.25
C PRO A 104 1.86 3.57 -10.67
N LEU A 105 1.21 2.80 -11.53
CA LEU A 105 0.49 1.57 -11.17
C LEU A 105 1.41 0.51 -10.57
N TYR A 106 2.67 0.44 -10.98
CA TYR A 106 3.62 -0.53 -10.43
C TYR A 106 3.92 -0.33 -8.93
N ASN A 107 3.63 0.85 -8.35
CA ASN A 107 3.74 1.08 -6.91
C ASN A 107 2.44 0.73 -6.15
N LEU A 108 1.33 0.54 -6.86
CA LEU A 108 0.01 0.50 -6.24
C LEU A 108 -0.22 -0.77 -5.43
N GLU A 109 0.33 -1.92 -5.86
CA GLU A 109 0.24 -3.16 -5.07
C GLU A 109 0.94 -2.99 -3.72
N ALA A 110 2.18 -2.52 -3.70
CA ALA A 110 2.92 -2.29 -2.46
C ALA A 110 2.21 -1.27 -1.55
N LEU A 111 1.73 -0.16 -2.11
CA LEU A 111 0.97 0.84 -1.36
C LEU A 111 -0.30 0.25 -0.75
N THR A 112 -1.05 -0.53 -1.52
CA THR A 112 -2.29 -1.15 -1.04
C THR A 112 -2.04 -2.16 0.08
N LEU A 113 -0.97 -2.97 -0.03
CA LEU A 113 -0.60 -3.91 1.03
C LEU A 113 -0.15 -3.18 2.30
N HIS A 114 0.47 -2.02 2.17
CA HIS A 114 0.91 -1.18 3.28
C HIS A 114 -0.29 -0.53 4.01
N GLU A 115 -1.16 0.13 3.26
CA GLU A 115 -2.23 0.96 3.84
C GLU A 115 -3.47 0.15 4.20
N ALA A 116 -3.87 -0.81 3.36
CA ALA A 116 -5.05 -1.63 3.58
C ALA A 116 -4.67 -2.93 4.30
N VAL A 117 -4.67 -4.04 3.60
CA VAL A 117 -4.39 -5.37 4.14
C VAL A 117 -3.19 -6.01 3.43
N PRO A 118 -2.33 -6.68 4.18
CA PRO A 118 -2.34 -6.94 5.62
C PRO A 118 -1.76 -5.82 6.48
N GLY A 119 -1.56 -4.62 5.93
CA GLY A 119 -0.88 -3.49 6.57
C GLY A 119 -1.70 -2.78 7.65
N HIS A 120 -1.78 -1.46 7.55
CA HIS A 120 -2.33 -0.60 8.61
C HIS A 120 -3.76 -0.92 9.00
N HIS A 121 -4.64 -1.24 8.03
CA HIS A 121 -6.01 -1.61 8.38
C HIS A 121 -6.04 -2.85 9.28
N LEU A 122 -5.41 -3.95 8.87
CA LEU A 122 -5.43 -5.19 9.65
C LEU A 122 -4.82 -4.99 11.03
N GLN A 123 -3.65 -4.35 11.11
CA GLN A 123 -2.95 -4.09 12.37
C GLN A 123 -3.79 -3.26 13.34
N ILE A 124 -4.31 -2.11 12.88
CA ILE A 124 -5.03 -1.17 13.73
C ILE A 124 -6.39 -1.74 14.14
N ALA A 125 -7.10 -2.40 13.21
CA ALA A 125 -8.38 -3.00 13.51
C ALA A 125 -8.26 -4.13 14.54
N LEU A 126 -7.31 -5.05 14.37
CA LEU A 126 -7.06 -6.12 15.36
C LEU A 126 -6.62 -5.55 16.70
N ASN A 127 -5.74 -4.54 16.72
CA ASN A 127 -5.30 -3.94 17.98
C ASN A 127 -6.46 -3.32 18.78
N ARG A 128 -7.45 -2.75 18.09
CA ARG A 128 -8.67 -2.20 18.73
C ARG A 128 -9.58 -3.28 19.30
N GLU A 129 -9.52 -4.49 18.79
CA GLU A 129 -10.32 -5.65 19.26
C GLU A 129 -9.71 -6.35 20.49
N LEU A 130 -8.49 -5.97 20.93
CA LEU A 130 -7.82 -6.52 22.11
C LEU A 130 -8.39 -5.89 23.39
N GLU A 131 -9.53 -6.39 23.86
CA GLU A 131 -10.27 -5.81 25.00
C GLU A 131 -9.52 -5.92 26.33
N ASP A 132 -8.63 -6.90 26.48
CA ASP A 132 -7.82 -7.12 27.70
C ASP A 132 -6.66 -6.13 27.86
N LEU A 133 -6.41 -5.29 26.85
CA LEU A 133 -5.36 -4.27 26.92
C LEU A 133 -5.90 -2.93 27.41
N PRO A 134 -5.14 -2.20 28.23
CA PRO A 134 -5.53 -0.86 28.65
C PRO A 134 -5.59 0.11 27.45
N ASP A 135 -6.43 1.12 27.55
CA ASP A 135 -6.73 2.04 26.44
C ASP A 135 -5.47 2.71 25.86
N PHE A 136 -4.51 3.08 26.68
CA PHE A 136 -3.26 3.68 26.19
C PHE A 136 -2.47 2.72 25.27
N ARG A 137 -2.62 1.40 25.42
CA ARG A 137 -2.01 0.40 24.55
C ARG A 137 -2.83 0.20 23.27
N ARG A 138 -4.15 0.22 23.38
CA ARG A 138 -5.08 -0.04 22.28
C ARG A 138 -5.15 1.11 21.29
N PHE A 139 -5.00 2.36 21.78
CA PHE A 139 -5.23 3.56 20.97
C PHE A 139 -3.99 4.42 20.77
N SER A 140 -2.84 4.06 21.32
CA SER A 140 -1.56 4.71 21.01
C SER A 140 -0.98 4.17 19.71
N TYR A 141 -0.45 5.06 18.90
CA TYR A 141 0.29 4.69 17.70
C TYR A 141 1.79 4.90 17.91
N ILE A 142 2.53 3.81 17.85
CA ILE A 142 4.01 3.84 17.88
C ILE A 142 4.48 3.70 16.44
N SER A 143 5.06 4.77 15.89
CA SER A 143 5.44 4.86 14.48
C SER A 143 6.35 3.73 14.04
N ALA A 144 7.37 3.37 14.83
CA ALA A 144 8.27 2.27 14.51
C ALA A 144 7.54 0.93 14.34
N PHE A 145 6.53 0.66 15.18
CA PHE A 145 5.71 -0.54 15.09
C PHE A 145 4.72 -0.47 13.92
N GLY A 146 4.02 0.65 13.78
CA GLY A 146 3.03 0.84 12.72
C GLY A 146 3.66 0.80 11.33
N GLU A 147 4.66 1.63 11.09
CA GLU A 147 5.35 1.73 9.79
C GLU A 147 6.21 0.49 9.50
N GLY A 148 6.84 -0.09 10.53
CA GLY A 148 7.58 -1.35 10.40
C GLY A 148 6.67 -2.51 9.96
N TRP A 149 5.45 -2.58 10.51
CA TRP A 149 4.45 -3.54 10.05
C TRP A 149 4.00 -3.26 8.62
N GLY A 150 3.72 -2.00 8.26
CA GLY A 150 3.39 -1.61 6.90
C GLY A 150 4.46 -2.05 5.90
N LEU A 151 5.74 -1.78 6.20
CA LEU A 151 6.85 -2.22 5.36
C LEU A 151 6.96 -3.75 5.28
N TYR A 152 6.77 -4.46 6.39
CA TYR A 152 6.75 -5.93 6.40
C TYR A 152 5.58 -6.46 5.57
N SER A 153 4.42 -5.80 5.61
CA SER A 153 3.24 -6.19 4.82
C SER A 153 3.49 -6.09 3.31
N GLU A 154 4.26 -5.09 2.87
CA GLU A 154 4.73 -5.01 1.48
C GLU A 154 5.58 -6.25 1.11
N TYR A 155 6.50 -6.67 2.00
CA TYR A 155 7.33 -7.87 1.80
C TYR A 155 6.51 -9.16 1.86
N LEU A 156 5.55 -9.27 2.78
CA LEU A 156 4.67 -10.43 2.93
C LEU A 156 3.89 -10.76 1.64
N GLY A 157 3.68 -9.75 0.78
CA GLY A 157 3.13 -9.96 -0.55
C GLY A 157 3.95 -10.92 -1.42
N LEU A 158 5.29 -11.01 -1.22
CA LEU A 158 6.13 -12.01 -1.90
C LEU A 158 5.82 -13.42 -1.39
N GLU A 159 5.77 -13.60 -0.07
CA GLU A 159 5.48 -14.89 0.56
C GLU A 159 4.06 -15.40 0.21
N ALA A 160 3.12 -14.46 0.07
CA ALA A 160 1.75 -14.73 -0.37
C ALA A 160 1.62 -15.03 -1.88
N GLY A 161 2.70 -14.93 -2.67
CA GLY A 161 2.65 -15.01 -4.12
C GLY A 161 1.69 -13.98 -4.73
N PHE A 162 1.72 -12.76 -4.20
CA PHE A 162 0.82 -11.69 -4.62
C PHE A 162 1.35 -10.90 -5.80
N TYR A 163 2.65 -10.57 -5.79
CA TYR A 163 3.32 -9.87 -6.89
C TYR A 163 3.54 -10.80 -8.06
N THR A 164 2.58 -10.82 -8.99
CA THR A 164 2.64 -11.67 -10.20
C THR A 164 3.21 -10.92 -11.40
N ASP A 165 3.27 -9.59 -11.32
CA ASP A 165 3.90 -8.72 -12.31
C ASP A 165 5.27 -8.27 -11.77
N PRO A 166 6.37 -8.52 -12.50
CA PRO A 166 7.71 -8.07 -12.11
C PRO A 166 7.80 -6.56 -11.86
N TYR A 167 7.03 -5.74 -12.61
CA TYR A 167 7.00 -4.29 -12.40
C TYR A 167 6.41 -3.91 -11.04
N SER A 168 5.39 -4.60 -10.56
CA SER A 168 4.84 -4.40 -9.22
C SER A 168 5.86 -4.75 -8.13
N ASN A 169 6.65 -5.82 -8.32
CA ASN A 169 7.75 -6.13 -7.41
C ASN A 169 8.87 -5.07 -7.49
N PHE A 170 9.13 -4.49 -8.66
CA PHE A 170 10.04 -3.34 -8.75
C PHE A 170 9.53 -2.14 -7.97
N GLY A 171 8.22 -1.86 -8.02
CA GLY A 171 7.57 -0.83 -7.22
C GLY A 171 7.75 -1.04 -5.71
N ARG A 172 7.58 -2.27 -5.23
CA ARG A 172 7.88 -2.65 -3.84
C ARG A 172 9.34 -2.34 -3.47
N LEU A 173 10.27 -2.77 -4.32
CA LEU A 173 11.71 -2.50 -4.12
C LEU A 173 12.04 -1.01 -4.14
N THR A 174 11.30 -0.21 -4.92
CA THR A 174 11.44 1.25 -4.94
C THR A 174 11.04 1.87 -3.60
N TYR A 175 9.95 1.40 -2.99
CA TYR A 175 9.54 1.85 -1.66
C TYR A 175 10.54 1.43 -0.58
N GLU A 176 11.01 0.20 -0.61
CA GLU A 176 12.03 -0.29 0.32
C GLU A 176 13.33 0.53 0.21
N MET A 177 13.82 0.78 -1.01
CA MET A 177 14.99 1.61 -1.25
C MET A 177 14.79 3.05 -0.77
N TRP A 178 13.64 3.65 -1.04
CA TRP A 178 13.33 5.00 -0.57
C TRP A 178 13.35 5.11 0.95
N ARG A 179 12.80 4.10 1.66
CA ARG A 179 12.88 4.06 3.14
C ARG A 179 14.32 3.91 3.62
N ALA A 180 15.11 3.03 3.00
CA ALA A 180 16.51 2.84 3.35
C ALA A 180 17.31 4.14 3.17
N CYS A 181 17.11 4.86 2.06
CA CYS A 181 17.76 6.15 1.81
C CYS A 181 17.39 7.21 2.87
N ARG A 182 16.14 7.23 3.34
CA ARG A 182 15.70 8.17 4.39
C ARG A 182 16.35 7.97 5.75
N LEU A 183 16.99 6.84 6.00
CA LEU A 183 17.76 6.61 7.23
C LEU A 183 19.16 7.26 7.18
N VAL A 184 19.58 7.73 6.02
CA VAL A 184 20.94 8.28 5.80
C VAL A 184 20.94 9.81 5.66
N VAL A 185 19.80 10.41 5.31
CA VAL A 185 19.64 11.86 5.08
C VAL A 185 18.79 12.53 6.16
#